data_779a4ec0c76d15b68df4b4bd4d355673
#
_entry.id   779a4ec0c76d15b68df4b4bd4d355673
#
_cell.length_a   1.000
_cell.length_b   1.000
_cell.length_c   1.000
_cell.angle_alpha   90.00
_cell.angle_beta   90.00
_cell.angle_gamma   90.00
#
_symmetry.space_group_name_H-M   'P 1'
#
loop_
_entity.id
_entity.type
_entity.pdbx_description
1 polymer ?
#
loop_
_entity_poly.entity_id
_entity_poly.type
_entity_poly.pdbx_seq_one_letter_code
_entity_poly.pdbx_strand_id
1 'polypeptide(L)'
;MRRVVIIAGFFVGMLFSLTSAAQQRPYYTQYILNNFIINPAVAGIENYWDVKASHRAQWVGLPDAPVTTYLTIHGPLRKSDFDRNTATTVKARGTNPRGENYWKDYVAPEPHHGIGFTVLNDQTGPLNRFAAYGSYAYHQPLSARTTLSAGVSVGITNLSLDATKLNFGGTVLDPAVANSTLINSIKPDVSAGLWLYSANYFVGLSVQQIIPQQVAFSDNTVYLQKGKLIPHIFMSAGYRMQLGEDFSLLPSVLVRYINPLPIGFDVNAKLQYQDLLWFGTSYRYQDGFAAMAGMNINRSINIGYSYDLQTSSLNTVSRGTHEIMIGFLLGNRYGDWCPRNLW
;
A
#
# COMPACT_ATOMS: atom_id res chain seq x y z
N MET A 1 30.96 -39.83 18.44
CA MET A 1 30.39 -38.53 18.80
C MET A 1 30.17 -37.59 17.58
N ARG A 2 31.13 -37.36 16.69
CA ARG A 2 30.97 -36.49 15.50
C ARG A 2 29.81 -36.89 14.54
N ARG A 3 29.58 -38.19 14.30
CA ARG A 3 28.51 -38.68 13.41
C ARG A 3 27.11 -38.51 14.01
N VAL A 4 26.97 -38.58 15.33
CA VAL A 4 25.69 -38.38 16.03
C VAL A 4 25.27 -36.93 16.02
N VAL A 5 26.24 -36.00 16.11
CA VAL A 5 25.97 -34.54 16.03
C VAL A 5 25.50 -34.13 14.64
N ILE A 6 26.07 -34.75 13.58
CA ILE A 6 25.67 -34.48 12.19
C ILE A 6 24.24 -35.00 11.91
N ILE A 7 23.89 -36.18 12.42
CA ILE A 7 22.57 -36.74 12.26
C ILE A 7 21.53 -35.95 13.08
N ALA A 8 21.86 -35.52 14.28
CA ALA A 8 21.01 -34.66 15.09
C ALA A 8 20.79 -33.28 14.41
N GLY A 9 21.82 -32.70 13.80
CA GLY A 9 21.70 -31.45 13.03
C GLY A 9 20.83 -31.59 11.78
N PHE A 10 20.87 -32.74 11.12
CA PHE A 10 20.01 -33.02 9.95
C PHE A 10 18.55 -33.23 10.35
N PHE A 11 18.28 -33.86 11.50
CA PHE A 11 16.91 -34.03 12.03
C PHE A 11 16.32 -32.71 12.56
N VAL A 12 17.12 -31.84 13.14
CA VAL A 12 16.67 -30.49 13.56
C VAL A 12 16.38 -29.60 12.34
N GLY A 13 17.14 -29.74 11.25
CA GLY A 13 16.87 -29.05 9.96
C GLY A 13 15.57 -29.50 9.28
N MET A 14 15.14 -30.74 9.47
CA MET A 14 13.90 -31.27 8.91
C MET A 14 12.61 -30.83 9.66
N LEU A 15 12.76 -30.32 10.88
CA LEU A 15 11.62 -29.81 11.69
C LEU A 15 11.20 -28.39 11.30
N PHE A 16 11.94 -27.69 10.46
CA PHE A 16 11.55 -26.43 9.84
C PHE A 16 10.92 -26.67 8.46
N SER A 17 9.88 -27.49 8.38
CA SER A 17 8.95 -27.45 7.24
C SER A 17 8.22 -26.13 7.28
N LEU A 18 8.68 -25.16 6.52
CA LEU A 18 7.97 -23.90 6.30
C LEU A 18 6.64 -24.25 5.63
N THR A 19 5.56 -24.15 6.38
CA THR A 19 4.22 -24.19 5.80
C THR A 19 4.10 -22.97 4.89
N SER A 20 4.16 -23.20 3.58
CA SER A 20 3.92 -22.15 2.58
C SER A 20 2.46 -21.75 2.64
N ALA A 21 2.15 -20.66 3.30
CA ALA A 21 0.83 -20.04 3.26
C ALA A 21 0.79 -19.08 2.06
N ALA A 22 0.19 -19.55 0.96
CA ALA A 22 0.26 -18.89 -0.35
C ALA A 22 -0.86 -17.89 -0.63
N GLN A 23 -1.23 -17.02 0.32
CA GLN A 23 -2.21 -15.96 0.05
C GLN A 23 -1.74 -14.64 0.67
N GLN A 24 -0.91 -13.91 -0.08
CA GLN A 24 -0.52 -12.55 0.28
C GLN A 24 -1.29 -11.52 -0.54
N ARG A 25 -1.66 -10.40 0.07
CA ARG A 25 -2.04 -9.20 -0.68
C ARG A 25 -0.85 -8.70 -1.49
N PRO A 26 -1.09 -8.05 -2.64
CA PRO A 26 0.01 -7.46 -3.41
C PRO A 26 0.76 -6.44 -2.55
N TYR A 27 2.06 -6.39 -2.72
CA TYR A 27 2.92 -5.37 -2.14
C TYR A 27 2.93 -4.14 -3.05
N TYR A 28 2.79 -2.97 -2.46
CA TYR A 28 2.90 -1.68 -3.16
C TYR A 28 4.18 -1.00 -2.72
N THR A 29 5.07 -0.65 -3.63
CA THR A 29 6.28 0.09 -3.27
C THR A 29 5.98 1.57 -3.11
N GLN A 30 5.08 2.09 -3.93
CA GLN A 30 4.67 3.49 -3.88
C GLN A 30 3.56 3.80 -2.86
N TYR A 31 3.32 2.90 -1.87
CA TYR A 31 2.39 3.22 -0.77
C TYR A 31 2.81 4.50 -0.01
N ILE A 32 4.10 4.86 -0.02
CA ILE A 32 4.60 6.10 0.59
C ILE A 32 4.01 7.35 -0.07
N LEU A 33 3.51 7.25 -1.29
CA LEU A 33 2.79 8.31 -2.00
C LEU A 33 1.28 8.14 -1.94
N ASN A 34 0.81 6.97 -1.51
CA ASN A 34 -0.61 6.65 -1.43
C ASN A 34 -0.91 5.81 -0.20
N ASN A 35 -0.78 6.40 0.98
CA ASN A 35 -1.09 5.71 2.23
C ASN A 35 -2.56 5.31 2.36
N PHE A 36 -3.46 5.91 1.57
CA PHE A 36 -4.87 5.55 1.54
C PHE A 36 -5.10 4.08 1.14
N ILE A 37 -4.24 3.49 0.28
CA ILE A 37 -4.35 2.08 -0.12
C ILE A 37 -4.14 1.11 1.05
N ILE A 38 -3.38 1.51 2.06
CA ILE A 38 -3.08 0.69 3.24
C ILE A 38 -3.90 1.09 4.48
N ASN A 39 -4.42 2.33 4.54
CA ASN A 39 -5.14 2.82 5.72
C ASN A 39 -6.33 3.70 5.33
N PRO A 40 -7.59 3.26 5.58
CA PRO A 40 -8.79 4.02 5.21
C PRO A 40 -8.93 5.35 5.99
N ALA A 41 -8.28 5.51 7.14
CA ALA A 41 -8.30 6.75 7.92
C ALA A 41 -7.60 7.94 7.21
N VAL A 42 -6.88 7.69 6.12
CA VAL A 42 -6.25 8.73 5.30
C VAL A 42 -7.27 9.42 4.38
N ALA A 43 -8.45 8.85 4.16
CA ALA A 43 -9.46 9.42 3.27
C ALA A 43 -9.81 10.86 3.67
N GLY A 44 -9.69 11.81 2.73
CA GLY A 44 -10.05 13.21 2.95
C GLY A 44 -9.08 14.03 3.78
N ILE A 45 -7.85 13.55 4.00
CA ILE A 45 -6.81 14.27 4.75
C ILE A 45 -6.47 15.61 4.09
N GLU A 46 -6.49 15.67 2.76
CA GLU A 46 -6.17 16.86 1.97
C GLU A 46 -7.35 17.80 1.74
N ASN A 47 -7.06 19.00 1.23
CA ASN A 47 -8.06 19.99 0.85
C ASN A 47 -8.63 19.79 -0.57
N TYR A 48 -8.19 18.76 -1.26
CA TYR A 48 -8.54 18.45 -2.65
C TYR A 48 -8.90 16.96 -2.79
N TRP A 49 -9.43 16.60 -3.93
CA TRP A 49 -9.62 15.20 -4.29
C TRP A 49 -8.33 14.63 -4.86
N ASP A 50 -7.82 13.61 -4.21
CA ASP A 50 -6.62 12.89 -4.62
C ASP A 50 -7.01 11.63 -5.38
N VAL A 51 -6.70 11.60 -6.67
CA VAL A 51 -6.94 10.45 -7.55
C VAL A 51 -5.59 9.87 -7.93
N LYS A 52 -5.35 8.60 -7.64
CA LYS A 52 -4.10 7.91 -8.00
C LYS A 52 -4.38 6.61 -8.73
N ALA A 53 -3.74 6.44 -9.87
CA ALA A 53 -3.69 5.20 -10.63
C ALA A 53 -2.27 4.65 -10.59
N SER A 54 -2.13 3.36 -10.30
CA SER A 54 -0.83 2.68 -10.30
C SER A 54 -0.90 1.37 -11.07
N HIS A 55 0.19 1.06 -11.73
CA HIS A 55 0.42 -0.19 -12.42
C HIS A 55 1.77 -0.76 -12.00
N ARG A 56 1.76 -1.98 -11.46
CA ARG A 56 2.93 -2.68 -10.97
C ARG A 56 3.10 -4.01 -11.69
N ALA A 57 4.22 -4.18 -12.37
CA ALA A 57 4.64 -5.43 -12.96
C ALA A 57 5.77 -6.03 -12.11
N GLN A 58 5.49 -7.13 -11.41
CA GLN A 58 6.47 -7.79 -10.56
C GLN A 58 7.26 -8.82 -11.37
N TRP A 59 8.53 -9.00 -11.02
CA TRP A 59 9.40 -10.06 -11.55
C TRP A 59 9.39 -10.14 -13.06
N VAL A 60 9.59 -9.01 -13.72
CA VAL A 60 9.54 -8.89 -15.17
C VAL A 60 10.48 -9.90 -15.82
N GLY A 61 9.97 -10.63 -16.82
CA GLY A 61 10.69 -11.70 -17.51
C GLY A 61 10.28 -13.11 -17.09
N LEU A 62 9.56 -13.27 -15.97
CA LEU A 62 8.97 -14.55 -15.59
C LEU A 62 7.59 -14.71 -16.23
N PRO A 63 7.26 -15.92 -16.75
CA PRO A 63 5.90 -16.23 -17.20
C PRO A 63 4.93 -16.11 -16.01
N ASP A 64 3.73 -15.61 -16.28
CA ASP A 64 2.63 -15.52 -15.30
C ASP A 64 2.99 -14.74 -14.01
N ALA A 65 3.97 -13.83 -14.10
CA ALA A 65 4.40 -12.98 -13.00
C ALA A 65 3.27 -12.06 -12.53
N PRO A 66 3.23 -11.67 -11.24
CA PRO A 66 2.17 -10.83 -10.70
C PRO A 66 2.10 -9.46 -11.36
N VAL A 67 0.89 -9.05 -11.73
CA VAL A 67 0.58 -7.71 -12.24
C VAL A 67 -0.55 -7.11 -11.42
N THR A 68 -0.27 -5.98 -10.77
CA THR A 68 -1.24 -5.29 -9.93
C THR A 68 -1.55 -3.93 -10.53
N THR A 69 -2.83 -3.64 -10.71
CA THR A 69 -3.31 -2.31 -11.12
C THR A 69 -4.34 -1.83 -10.12
N TYR A 70 -4.22 -0.59 -9.66
CA TYR A 70 -5.22 -0.01 -8.78
C TYR A 70 -5.53 1.45 -9.12
N LEU A 71 -6.73 1.85 -8.74
CA LEU A 71 -7.23 3.22 -8.77
C LEU A 71 -7.75 3.56 -7.39
N THR A 72 -7.30 4.68 -6.85
CA THR A 72 -7.84 5.26 -5.62
C THR A 72 -8.34 6.66 -5.89
N ILE A 73 -9.42 7.04 -5.25
CA ILE A 73 -9.93 8.41 -5.19
C ILE A 73 -10.40 8.70 -3.77
N HIS A 74 -9.95 9.79 -3.19
CA HIS A 74 -10.47 10.24 -1.91
C HIS A 74 -10.42 11.77 -1.80
N GLY A 75 -11.27 12.31 -0.94
CA GLY A 75 -11.31 13.74 -0.71
C GLY A 75 -12.16 14.11 0.51
N PRO A 76 -12.08 15.36 0.98
CA PRO A 76 -12.85 15.84 2.10
C PRO A 76 -14.31 16.06 1.71
N LEU A 77 -15.20 15.82 2.66
CA LEU A 77 -16.64 16.09 2.56
C LEU A 77 -16.99 17.25 3.48
N ARG A 78 -17.52 18.34 2.93
CA ARG A 78 -17.98 19.52 3.67
C ARG A 78 -16.93 20.10 4.62
N LYS A 79 -15.71 20.29 4.14
CA LYS A 79 -14.64 20.88 4.90
C LYS A 79 -14.79 22.42 4.86
N SER A 80 -14.81 23.07 6.01
CA SER A 80 -15.03 24.53 6.10
C SER A 80 -13.91 25.35 5.49
N ASP A 81 -12.70 24.82 5.49
CA ASP A 81 -11.50 25.43 4.93
C ASP A 81 -11.19 24.96 3.49
N PHE A 82 -12.17 24.31 2.83
CA PHE A 82 -12.01 23.80 1.46
C PHE A 82 -11.67 24.91 0.46
N ASP A 83 -12.18 26.11 0.67
CA ASP A 83 -11.93 27.26 -0.21
C ASP A 83 -10.52 27.85 -0.04
N ARG A 84 -9.83 27.49 1.03
CA ARG A 84 -8.44 27.90 1.30
C ARG A 84 -7.46 26.82 0.88
N ASN A 85 -7.48 26.45 -0.38
CA ASN A 85 -6.64 25.37 -0.88
C ASN A 85 -5.24 25.86 -1.24
N THR A 86 -4.22 25.18 -0.73
CA THR A 86 -2.85 25.36 -1.20
C THR A 86 -2.47 24.25 -2.14
N ALA A 87 -1.86 24.63 -3.25
CA ALA A 87 -1.11 23.68 -4.02
C ALA A 87 0.05 23.13 -3.18
N THR A 88 0.18 21.81 -3.16
CA THR A 88 1.35 21.13 -2.60
C THR A 88 2.57 21.21 -3.51
N THR A 89 2.42 21.81 -4.69
CA THR A 89 3.45 21.93 -5.72
C THR A 89 3.89 23.36 -5.89
N VAL A 90 5.18 23.57 -6.05
CA VAL A 90 5.79 24.88 -6.28
C VAL A 90 5.66 25.28 -7.75
N LYS A 91 5.44 26.57 -8.01
CA LYS A 91 5.67 27.14 -9.35
C LYS A 91 7.16 27.03 -9.65
N ALA A 92 7.54 26.72 -10.91
CA ALA A 92 8.90 26.45 -11.37
C ALA A 92 9.98 27.53 -11.04
N ARG A 93 9.60 28.66 -10.42
CA ARG A 93 10.47 29.71 -9.86
C ARG A 93 9.81 30.30 -8.64
N GLY A 94 9.78 29.59 -7.55
CA GLY A 94 9.11 30.07 -6.34
C GLY A 94 9.80 29.60 -5.07
N THR A 95 9.35 30.16 -3.98
CA THR A 95 9.72 29.70 -2.64
C THR A 95 9.07 28.35 -2.36
N ASN A 96 9.75 27.51 -1.59
CA ASN A 96 9.20 26.24 -1.14
C ASN A 96 7.93 26.46 -0.30
N PRO A 97 6.76 25.95 -0.69
CA PRO A 97 5.52 26.12 0.07
C PRO A 97 5.56 25.41 1.42
N ARG A 98 6.51 24.48 1.60
CA ARG A 98 6.76 23.77 2.85
C ARG A 98 8.10 24.13 3.47
N GLY A 99 8.55 25.38 3.29
CA GLY A 99 9.71 25.93 3.96
C GLY A 99 9.48 26.18 5.45
N GLU A 100 10.43 26.86 6.10
CA GLU A 100 10.44 27.03 7.55
C GLU A 100 9.18 27.69 8.12
N ASN A 101 8.61 28.66 7.39
CA ASN A 101 7.39 29.36 7.81
C ASN A 101 6.18 28.43 7.90
N TYR A 102 6.06 27.47 6.99
CA TYR A 102 5.00 26.48 7.02
C TYR A 102 4.95 25.70 8.35
N TRP A 103 6.11 25.31 8.88
CA TRP A 103 6.20 24.55 10.13
C TRP A 103 5.82 25.39 11.35
N LYS A 104 6.12 26.69 11.32
CA LYS A 104 5.79 27.63 12.39
C LYS A 104 4.30 27.95 12.42
N ASP A 105 3.70 28.10 11.25
CA ASP A 105 2.33 28.60 11.09
C ASP A 105 1.28 27.48 10.94
N TYR A 106 1.72 26.21 10.93
CA TYR A 106 0.81 25.09 10.79
C TYR A 106 -0.23 25.02 11.92
N VAL A 107 -1.51 24.94 11.51
CA VAL A 107 -2.65 24.75 12.40
C VAL A 107 -3.40 23.47 11.94
N ALA A 108 -3.78 22.63 12.91
CA ALA A 108 -4.59 21.46 12.63
C ALA A 108 -5.92 21.87 11.96
N PRO A 109 -6.40 21.08 10.97
CA PRO A 109 -7.66 21.36 10.31
C PRO A 109 -8.83 21.28 11.28
N GLU A 110 -9.91 21.99 10.98
CA GLU A 110 -11.18 21.78 11.65
C GLU A 110 -11.69 20.35 11.51
N PRO A 111 -12.58 19.89 12.43
CA PRO A 111 -13.20 18.57 12.30
C PRO A 111 -13.87 18.43 10.95
N HIS A 112 -13.58 17.34 10.24
CA HIS A 112 -14.15 17.11 8.91
C HIS A 112 -14.26 15.62 8.59
N HIS A 113 -15.04 15.34 7.57
CA HIS A 113 -15.28 14.00 7.06
C HIS A 113 -14.51 13.80 5.77
N GLY A 114 -14.03 12.59 5.57
CA GLY A 114 -13.41 12.14 4.34
C GLY A 114 -14.14 10.94 3.75
N ILE A 115 -14.22 10.89 2.44
CA ILE A 115 -14.72 9.73 1.71
C ILE A 115 -13.72 9.31 0.67
N GLY A 116 -13.76 8.04 0.29
CA GLY A 116 -12.89 7.53 -0.75
C GLY A 116 -13.39 6.24 -1.36
N PHE A 117 -12.81 5.91 -2.49
CA PHE A 117 -13.10 4.71 -3.23
C PHE A 117 -11.79 4.11 -3.77
N THR A 118 -11.69 2.78 -3.71
CA THR A 118 -10.52 2.02 -4.20
C THR A 118 -11.01 0.89 -5.07
N VAL A 119 -10.40 0.74 -6.23
CA VAL A 119 -10.53 -0.44 -7.10
C VAL A 119 -9.14 -1.03 -7.30
N LEU A 120 -9.04 -2.33 -7.18
CA LEU A 120 -7.81 -3.09 -7.32
C LEU A 120 -8.05 -4.31 -8.20
N ASN A 121 -7.14 -4.56 -9.13
CA ASN A 121 -7.04 -5.82 -9.85
C ASN A 121 -5.60 -6.35 -9.72
N ASP A 122 -5.47 -7.58 -9.23
CA ASP A 122 -4.19 -8.25 -9.03
C ASP A 122 -4.25 -9.63 -9.68
N GLN A 123 -3.43 -9.82 -10.69
CA GLN A 123 -3.35 -11.07 -11.44
C GLN A 123 -2.01 -11.74 -11.17
N THR A 124 -2.04 -12.97 -10.70
CA THR A 124 -0.86 -13.79 -10.42
C THR A 124 -1.06 -15.18 -11.02
N GLY A 125 -0.44 -15.44 -12.17
CA GLY A 125 -0.67 -16.69 -12.90
C GLY A 125 -2.14 -16.90 -13.25
N PRO A 126 -2.71 -18.06 -12.86
CA PRO A 126 -4.12 -18.38 -13.07
C PRO A 126 -5.06 -17.68 -12.09
N LEU A 127 -4.54 -17.08 -11.02
CA LEU A 127 -5.33 -16.43 -9.98
C LEU A 127 -5.50 -14.95 -10.30
N ASN A 128 -6.75 -14.49 -10.33
CA ASN A 128 -7.09 -13.08 -10.45
C ASN A 128 -7.91 -12.63 -9.23
N ARG A 129 -7.51 -11.53 -8.62
CA ARG A 129 -8.18 -10.90 -7.52
C ARG A 129 -8.64 -9.50 -7.91
N PHE A 130 -9.93 -9.32 -8.01
CA PHE A 130 -10.56 -8.01 -8.16
C PHE A 130 -11.15 -7.58 -6.82
N ALA A 131 -10.93 -6.32 -6.42
CA ALA A 131 -11.50 -5.78 -5.20
C ALA A 131 -11.98 -4.34 -5.41
N ALA A 132 -13.09 -3.99 -4.75
CA ALA A 132 -13.65 -2.64 -4.76
C ALA A 132 -14.13 -2.28 -3.35
N TYR A 133 -13.72 -1.08 -2.87
CA TYR A 133 -14.00 -0.61 -1.51
C TYR A 133 -14.50 0.82 -1.53
N GLY A 134 -15.53 1.10 -0.72
CA GLY A 134 -15.91 2.44 -0.29
C GLY A 134 -15.34 2.71 1.10
N SER A 135 -14.78 3.87 1.33
CA SER A 135 -14.14 4.27 2.58
C SER A 135 -14.73 5.55 3.14
N TYR A 136 -14.79 5.63 4.45
CA TYR A 136 -15.19 6.82 5.18
C TYR A 136 -14.22 7.05 6.33
N ALA A 137 -13.86 8.31 6.56
CA ALA A 137 -13.00 8.71 7.67
C ALA A 137 -13.54 9.97 8.35
N TYR A 138 -13.27 10.11 9.64
CA TYR A 138 -13.54 11.30 10.42
C TYR A 138 -12.25 11.82 11.03
N HIS A 139 -11.95 13.08 10.80
CA HIS A 139 -10.75 13.77 11.27
C HIS A 139 -11.11 14.70 12.42
N GLN A 140 -10.51 14.48 13.59
CA GLN A 140 -10.72 15.25 14.80
C GLN A 140 -9.40 15.88 15.25
N PRO A 141 -9.27 17.21 15.30
CA PRO A 141 -8.11 17.83 15.94
C PRO A 141 -8.09 17.53 17.43
N LEU A 142 -6.96 17.03 17.91
CA LEU A 142 -6.69 16.78 19.33
C LEU A 142 -5.98 17.98 20.00
N SER A 143 -5.25 18.73 19.20
CA SER A 143 -4.55 19.92 19.63
C SER A 143 -4.44 20.92 18.46
N ALA A 144 -3.87 22.09 18.72
CA ALA A 144 -3.64 23.10 17.67
C ALA A 144 -2.76 22.60 16.49
N ARG A 145 -2.03 21.50 16.66
CA ARG A 145 -1.09 20.99 15.64
C ARG A 145 -1.23 19.51 15.34
N THR A 146 -2.11 18.80 16.00
CA THR A 146 -2.23 17.35 15.86
C THR A 146 -3.67 16.96 15.63
N THR A 147 -3.89 16.13 14.63
CA THR A 147 -5.22 15.58 14.27
C THR A 147 -5.17 14.06 14.33
N LEU A 148 -6.20 13.47 14.89
CA LEU A 148 -6.46 12.04 14.83
C LEU A 148 -7.59 11.79 13.83
N SER A 149 -7.38 10.85 12.94
CA SER A 149 -8.43 10.33 12.05
C SER A 149 -8.73 8.88 12.36
N ALA A 150 -10.00 8.53 12.31
CA ALA A 150 -10.48 7.15 12.33
C ALA A 150 -11.25 6.86 11.04
N GLY A 151 -10.98 5.73 10.41
CA GLY A 151 -11.58 5.38 9.13
C GLY A 151 -11.98 3.93 9.04
N VAL A 152 -13.01 3.67 8.23
CA VAL A 152 -13.49 2.33 7.90
C VAL A 152 -13.63 2.21 6.40
N SER A 153 -13.46 1.00 5.89
CA SER A 153 -13.64 0.67 4.50
C SER A 153 -14.47 -0.61 4.39
N VAL A 154 -15.46 -0.60 3.53
CA VAL A 154 -16.33 -1.74 3.25
C VAL A 154 -16.34 -1.98 1.75
N GLY A 155 -16.25 -3.23 1.35
CA GLY A 155 -16.21 -3.57 -0.06
C GLY A 155 -16.39 -5.06 -0.32
N ILE A 156 -16.03 -5.42 -1.53
CA ILE A 156 -16.08 -6.80 -2.00
C ILE A 156 -14.73 -7.17 -2.60
N THR A 157 -14.34 -8.41 -2.40
CA THR A 157 -13.22 -9.05 -3.09
C THR A 157 -13.74 -10.23 -3.87
N ASN A 158 -13.48 -10.27 -5.17
CA ASN A 158 -13.73 -11.42 -6.03
C ASN A 158 -12.40 -12.11 -6.31
N LEU A 159 -12.30 -13.37 -5.95
CA LEU A 159 -11.18 -14.23 -6.27
C LEU A 159 -11.60 -15.21 -7.37
N SER A 160 -10.96 -15.13 -8.51
CA SER A 160 -11.21 -16.02 -9.64
C SER A 160 -9.99 -16.84 -10.00
N LEU A 161 -10.20 -18.10 -10.32
CA LEU A 161 -9.19 -19.05 -10.77
C LEU A 161 -9.49 -19.46 -12.19
N ASP A 162 -8.55 -19.21 -13.11
CA ASP A 162 -8.62 -19.67 -14.50
C ASP A 162 -8.02 -21.08 -14.59
N ALA A 163 -8.91 -22.07 -14.62
CA ALA A 163 -8.51 -23.47 -14.67
C ALA A 163 -7.82 -23.86 -15.98
N THR A 164 -8.02 -23.10 -17.06
CA THR A 164 -7.39 -23.39 -18.35
C THR A 164 -5.88 -23.17 -18.36
N LYS A 165 -5.40 -22.33 -17.42
CA LYS A 165 -3.97 -22.05 -17.22
C LYS A 165 -3.30 -23.04 -16.27
N LEU A 166 -4.04 -23.95 -15.66
CA LEU A 166 -3.48 -24.95 -14.74
C LEU A 166 -2.94 -26.14 -15.53
N ASN A 167 -1.67 -26.43 -15.33
CA ASN A 167 -1.05 -27.65 -15.89
C ASN A 167 -0.77 -28.66 -14.78
N PHE A 168 -1.56 -29.69 -14.68
CA PHE A 168 -1.44 -30.72 -13.64
C PHE A 168 -0.42 -31.83 -14.00
N GLY A 169 0.25 -31.72 -15.15
CA GLY A 169 1.27 -32.73 -15.59
C GLY A 169 0.74 -34.15 -15.82
N GLY A 170 -0.56 -34.36 -15.75
CA GLY A 170 -1.21 -35.67 -15.88
C GLY A 170 -2.51 -35.61 -16.68
N THR A 171 -2.96 -36.76 -17.15
CA THR A 171 -4.20 -36.91 -17.96
C THR A 171 -5.49 -36.82 -17.14
N VAL A 172 -5.42 -36.75 -15.82
CA VAL A 172 -6.59 -36.67 -14.94
C VAL A 172 -6.68 -35.26 -14.37
N LEU A 173 -7.71 -34.54 -14.78
CA LEU A 173 -8.06 -33.26 -14.16
C LEU A 173 -8.42 -33.48 -12.70
N ASP A 174 -7.89 -32.66 -11.80
CA ASP A 174 -8.29 -32.64 -10.38
C ASP A 174 -9.81 -32.45 -10.30
N PRO A 175 -10.55 -33.31 -9.59
CA PRO A 175 -12.00 -33.16 -9.43
C PRO A 175 -12.44 -31.80 -8.89
N ALA A 176 -11.58 -31.11 -8.16
CA ALA A 176 -11.83 -29.76 -7.69
C ALA A 176 -11.94 -28.70 -8.80
N VAL A 177 -11.45 -29.03 -10.00
CA VAL A 177 -11.39 -28.14 -11.17
C VAL A 177 -12.12 -28.69 -12.37
N ALA A 178 -12.46 -29.99 -12.34
CA ALA A 178 -12.97 -30.77 -13.50
C ALA A 178 -14.30 -30.25 -14.09
N ASN A 179 -15.10 -29.50 -13.31
CA ASN A 179 -16.45 -29.10 -13.69
C ASN A 179 -16.63 -27.61 -14.07
N SER A 180 -15.58 -26.78 -13.99
CA SER A 180 -15.68 -25.37 -14.36
C SER A 180 -14.36 -24.82 -14.87
N THR A 181 -14.41 -24.08 -15.98
CA THR A 181 -13.24 -23.40 -16.56
C THR A 181 -12.86 -22.14 -15.79
N LEU A 182 -13.80 -21.56 -15.07
CA LEU A 182 -13.61 -20.36 -14.25
C LEU A 182 -14.34 -20.49 -12.92
N ILE A 183 -13.60 -20.44 -11.83
CA ILE A 183 -14.15 -20.52 -10.48
C ILE A 183 -14.08 -19.14 -9.85
N ASN A 184 -15.24 -18.61 -9.45
CA ASN A 184 -15.37 -17.28 -8.85
C ASN A 184 -15.83 -17.37 -7.39
N SER A 185 -15.22 -16.58 -6.51
CA SER A 185 -15.63 -16.46 -5.12
C SER A 185 -15.69 -14.99 -4.70
N ILE A 186 -16.90 -14.45 -4.64
CA ILE A 186 -17.13 -13.07 -4.17
C ILE A 186 -17.31 -13.10 -2.66
N LYS A 187 -16.55 -12.25 -1.97
CA LYS A 187 -16.55 -12.14 -0.51
C LYS A 187 -16.64 -10.68 -0.08
N PRO A 188 -17.44 -10.37 0.97
CA PRO A 188 -17.40 -9.05 1.59
C PRO A 188 -16.07 -8.86 2.31
N ASP A 189 -15.55 -7.65 2.31
CA ASP A 189 -14.30 -7.30 2.97
C ASP A 189 -14.47 -5.99 3.76
N VAL A 190 -13.93 -5.95 4.96
CA VAL A 190 -13.98 -4.80 5.86
C VAL A 190 -12.58 -4.49 6.34
N SER A 191 -12.26 -3.21 6.37
CA SER A 191 -11.00 -2.70 6.91
C SER A 191 -11.28 -1.52 7.83
N ALA A 192 -10.40 -1.30 8.80
CA ALA A 192 -10.47 -0.17 9.71
C ALA A 192 -9.08 0.39 9.96
N GLY A 193 -8.99 1.67 10.31
CA GLY A 193 -7.72 2.30 10.60
C GLY A 193 -7.81 3.52 11.47
N LEU A 194 -6.68 3.87 12.04
CA LEU A 194 -6.42 5.10 12.78
C LEU A 194 -5.21 5.79 12.16
N TRP A 195 -5.24 7.12 12.12
CA TRP A 195 -4.16 7.93 11.57
C TRP A 195 -3.97 9.20 12.40
N LEU A 196 -2.86 9.27 13.11
CA LEU A 196 -2.44 10.45 13.85
C LEU A 196 -1.46 11.23 13.00
N TYR A 197 -1.72 12.52 12.75
CA TYR A 197 -0.86 13.33 11.90
C TYR A 197 -0.71 14.77 12.36
N SER A 198 0.40 15.37 11.97
CA SER A 198 0.77 16.74 12.18
C SER A 198 1.54 17.25 10.96
N ALA A 199 2.06 18.47 11.01
CA ALA A 199 2.90 19.04 9.95
C ALA A 199 4.14 18.20 9.64
N ASN A 200 4.73 17.58 10.64
CA ASN A 200 6.05 16.95 10.55
C ASN A 200 6.09 15.47 10.91
N TYR A 201 4.98 14.86 11.35
CA TYR A 201 4.94 13.44 11.65
C TYR A 201 3.59 12.80 11.37
N PHE A 202 3.61 11.52 11.18
CA PHE A 202 2.42 10.70 11.18
C PHE A 202 2.68 9.35 11.85
N VAL A 203 1.61 8.77 12.41
CA VAL A 203 1.57 7.40 12.92
C VAL A 203 0.24 6.79 12.49
N GLY A 204 0.31 5.65 11.81
CA GLY A 204 -0.85 4.93 11.31
C GLY A 204 -0.94 3.51 11.85
N LEU A 205 -2.16 3.06 12.11
CA LEU A 205 -2.51 1.68 12.40
C LEU A 205 -3.70 1.30 11.54
N SER A 206 -3.63 0.19 10.84
CA SER A 206 -4.79 -0.32 10.11
C SER A 206 -4.86 -1.84 10.15
N VAL A 207 -6.08 -2.34 10.07
CA VAL A 207 -6.38 -3.76 9.93
C VAL A 207 -7.24 -3.93 8.69
N GLN A 208 -6.77 -4.74 7.76
CA GLN A 208 -7.48 -5.06 6.54
C GLN A 208 -7.91 -6.53 6.56
N GLN A 209 -8.99 -6.85 5.86
CA GLN A 209 -9.58 -8.19 5.85
C GLN A 209 -9.99 -8.65 7.27
N ILE A 210 -10.69 -7.78 7.99
CA ILE A 210 -11.10 -8.05 9.39
C ILE A 210 -12.03 -9.26 9.47
N ILE A 211 -12.84 -9.51 8.43
CA ILE A 211 -13.76 -10.64 8.40
C ILE A 211 -13.00 -11.86 7.87
N PRO A 212 -12.67 -12.85 8.71
CA PRO A 212 -12.05 -14.09 8.28
C PRO A 212 -13.01 -14.84 7.37
N GLN A 213 -12.59 -15.18 6.18
CA GLN A 213 -13.43 -15.88 5.21
C GLN A 213 -12.72 -17.11 4.68
N GLN A 214 -13.47 -18.17 4.50
CA GLN A 214 -12.96 -19.35 3.83
C GLN A 214 -12.90 -19.09 2.31
N VAL A 215 -11.73 -19.29 1.74
CA VAL A 215 -11.50 -19.26 0.31
C VAL A 215 -11.13 -20.69 -0.11
N ALA A 216 -12.12 -21.47 -0.46
CA ALA A 216 -11.91 -22.77 -1.05
C ALA A 216 -12.60 -22.78 -2.41
N PHE A 217 -11.94 -23.34 -3.39
CA PHE A 217 -12.47 -23.56 -4.73
C PHE A 217 -13.10 -24.95 -4.88
N SER A 218 -13.23 -25.69 -3.77
CA SER A 218 -13.80 -27.04 -3.72
C SER A 218 -14.73 -27.17 -2.51
N ASP A 219 -15.81 -27.91 -2.66
CA ASP A 219 -16.76 -28.26 -1.58
C ASP A 219 -16.21 -29.31 -0.60
N ASN A 220 -14.98 -29.76 -0.80
CA ASN A 220 -14.35 -30.73 0.10
C ASN A 220 -13.96 -30.09 1.43
N THR A 221 -14.49 -30.63 2.52
CA THR A 221 -14.32 -30.12 3.90
C THR A 221 -12.85 -30.02 4.34
N VAL A 222 -11.95 -30.85 3.82
CA VAL A 222 -10.51 -30.80 4.14
C VAL A 222 -9.84 -29.55 3.55
N TYR A 223 -10.23 -29.11 2.37
CA TYR A 223 -9.71 -27.90 1.71
C TYR A 223 -10.37 -26.64 2.25
N LEU A 224 -11.64 -26.68 2.68
CA LEU A 224 -12.37 -25.58 3.31
C LEU A 224 -11.70 -25.09 4.59
N GLN A 225 -11.02 -25.97 5.34
CA GLN A 225 -10.36 -25.60 6.60
C GLN A 225 -8.99 -24.91 6.39
N LYS A 226 -8.33 -25.11 5.26
CA LYS A 226 -6.96 -24.65 5.01
C LYS A 226 -6.87 -23.29 4.27
N GLY A 227 -7.89 -22.91 3.50
CA GLY A 227 -7.92 -21.64 2.77
C GLY A 227 -8.72 -20.57 3.51
N LYS A 228 -8.08 -19.74 4.35
CA LYS A 228 -8.75 -18.63 5.02
C LYS A 228 -8.10 -17.30 4.63
N LEU A 229 -8.92 -16.29 4.34
CA LEU A 229 -8.44 -14.91 4.33
C LEU A 229 -8.10 -14.50 5.75
N ILE A 230 -6.92 -13.96 5.95
CA ILE A 230 -6.37 -13.66 7.26
C ILE A 230 -6.26 -12.14 7.41
N PRO A 231 -6.59 -11.57 8.58
CA PRO A 231 -6.40 -10.15 8.83
C PRO A 231 -4.96 -9.71 8.64
N HIS A 232 -4.78 -8.59 7.93
CA HIS A 232 -3.49 -7.95 7.71
C HIS A 232 -3.41 -6.70 8.57
N ILE A 233 -2.45 -6.66 9.49
CA ILE A 233 -2.21 -5.51 10.36
C ILE A 233 -1.03 -4.72 9.80
N PHE A 234 -1.23 -3.41 9.62
CA PHE A 234 -0.21 -2.47 9.17
C PHE A 234 -0.01 -1.41 10.24
N MET A 235 1.24 -1.17 10.60
CA MET A 235 1.66 -0.05 11.43
C MET A 235 2.66 0.79 10.63
N SER A 236 2.42 2.09 10.54
CA SER A 236 3.28 3.00 9.80
C SER A 236 3.62 4.21 10.64
N ALA A 237 4.83 4.73 10.47
CA ALA A 237 5.24 5.98 11.09
C ALA A 237 6.23 6.69 10.17
N GLY A 238 6.22 8.01 10.20
CA GLY A 238 7.17 8.83 9.46
C GLY A 238 7.35 10.20 10.11
N TYR A 239 8.50 10.76 9.87
CA TYR A 239 8.86 12.08 10.38
C TYR A 239 9.55 12.89 9.29
N ARG A 240 9.05 14.11 9.00
CA ARG A 240 9.67 15.02 8.06
C ARG A 240 10.67 15.92 8.76
N MET A 241 11.91 15.87 8.30
CA MET A 241 13.00 16.73 8.70
C MET A 241 13.28 17.74 7.58
N GLN A 242 13.30 19.00 7.91
CA GLN A 242 13.70 20.04 6.97
C GLN A 242 15.23 20.12 6.92
N LEU A 243 15.80 20.12 5.73
CA LEU A 243 17.23 20.25 5.47
C LEU A 243 17.49 21.58 4.70
N GLY A 244 17.46 22.70 5.43
CA GLY A 244 17.50 24.03 4.83
C GLY A 244 16.14 24.43 4.24
N GLU A 245 16.11 25.48 3.41
CA GLU A 245 14.87 26.05 2.88
C GLU A 245 14.21 25.19 1.78
N ASP A 246 15.02 24.47 0.99
CA ASP A 246 14.55 23.82 -0.24
C ASP A 246 14.37 22.31 -0.11
N PHE A 247 15.03 21.67 0.83
CA PHE A 247 15.02 20.22 0.96
C PHE A 247 14.29 19.75 2.20
N SER A 248 13.60 18.63 2.08
CA SER A 248 13.10 17.89 3.21
C SER A 248 13.40 16.40 3.07
N LEU A 249 13.72 15.74 4.19
CA LEU A 249 13.92 14.30 4.29
C LEU A 249 12.79 13.69 5.11
N LEU A 250 12.16 12.67 4.57
CA LEU A 250 11.08 11.92 5.22
C LEU A 250 11.50 10.46 5.42
N PRO A 251 12.21 10.11 6.52
CA PRO A 251 12.30 8.72 6.94
C PRO A 251 10.93 8.21 7.37
N SER A 252 10.64 6.97 7.02
CA SER A 252 9.41 6.28 7.43
C SER A 252 9.61 4.78 7.56
N VAL A 253 8.73 4.15 8.32
CA VAL A 253 8.71 2.71 8.54
C VAL A 253 7.30 2.18 8.35
N LEU A 254 7.19 1.00 7.76
CA LEU A 254 5.97 0.21 7.68
C LEU A 254 6.25 -1.17 8.26
N VAL A 255 5.45 -1.58 9.24
CA VAL A 255 5.46 -2.93 9.80
C VAL A 255 4.20 -3.65 9.36
N ARG A 256 4.34 -4.88 8.88
CA ARG A 256 3.24 -5.74 8.44
C ARG A 256 3.21 -7.00 9.28
N TYR A 257 2.05 -7.30 9.84
CA TYR A 257 1.83 -8.52 10.58
C TYR A 257 0.67 -9.31 9.96
N ILE A 258 0.97 -10.53 9.55
CA ILE A 258 0.04 -11.46 8.91
C ILE A 258 0.30 -12.84 9.51
N ASN A 259 -0.56 -13.31 10.39
CA ASN A 259 -0.38 -14.63 11.00
C ASN A 259 -0.70 -15.75 9.97
N PRO A 260 0.12 -16.80 9.77
CA PRO A 260 1.33 -17.18 10.53
C PRO A 260 2.66 -16.70 9.92
N LEU A 261 2.65 -15.73 9.02
CA LEU A 261 3.88 -15.24 8.39
C LEU A 261 4.78 -14.47 9.38
N PRO A 262 6.09 -14.44 9.14
CA PRO A 262 6.99 -13.59 9.92
C PRO A 262 6.63 -12.11 9.74
N ILE A 263 6.95 -11.30 10.75
CA ILE A 263 6.75 -9.86 10.69
C ILE A 263 7.62 -9.27 9.57
N GLY A 264 6.97 -8.61 8.61
CA GLY A 264 7.63 -7.85 7.57
C GLY A 264 7.80 -6.39 7.99
N PHE A 265 8.90 -5.76 7.63
CA PHE A 265 9.09 -4.33 7.81
C PHE A 265 9.81 -3.71 6.63
N ASP A 266 9.39 -2.49 6.31
CA ASP A 266 9.99 -1.65 5.28
C ASP A 266 10.52 -0.39 5.95
N VAL A 267 11.77 -0.03 5.65
CA VAL A 267 12.36 1.24 6.07
C VAL A 267 12.57 2.08 4.82
N ASN A 268 12.04 3.29 4.84
CA ASN A 268 12.10 4.18 3.69
C ASN A 268 12.76 5.51 4.05
N ALA A 269 13.37 6.11 3.05
CA ALA A 269 13.84 7.49 3.11
C ALA A 269 13.44 8.19 1.81
N LYS A 270 12.68 9.29 1.91
CA LYS A 270 12.30 10.14 0.77
C LYS A 270 12.90 11.52 0.94
N LEU A 271 13.78 11.90 0.00
CA LEU A 271 14.32 13.25 -0.13
C LEU A 271 13.47 14.03 -1.12
N GLN A 272 13.00 15.19 -0.73
CA GLN A 272 12.14 16.05 -1.54
C GLN A 272 12.77 17.43 -1.70
N TYR A 273 12.74 17.93 -2.93
CA TYR A 273 13.18 19.25 -3.31
C TYR A 273 11.98 20.14 -3.66
N GLN A 274 11.72 21.18 -2.87
CA GLN A 274 10.68 22.20 -3.08
C GLN A 274 9.27 21.67 -3.42
N ASP A 275 8.88 20.50 -2.97
CA ASP A 275 7.67 19.81 -3.41
C ASP A 275 7.58 19.56 -4.94
N LEU A 276 8.66 19.77 -5.68
CA LEU A 276 8.71 19.61 -7.13
C LEU A 276 9.22 18.23 -7.54
N LEU A 277 10.37 17.85 -6.99
CA LEU A 277 11.04 16.58 -7.27
C LEU A 277 11.24 15.81 -5.98
N TRP A 278 11.20 14.50 -6.06
CA TRP A 278 11.55 13.66 -4.95
C TRP A 278 12.25 12.38 -5.41
N PHE A 279 13.14 11.91 -4.55
CA PHE A 279 13.83 10.65 -4.69
C PHE A 279 13.63 9.84 -3.41
N GLY A 280 13.43 8.55 -3.52
CA GLY A 280 13.21 7.68 -2.39
C GLY A 280 13.97 6.37 -2.52
N THR A 281 14.28 5.81 -1.37
CA THR A 281 14.82 4.45 -1.24
C THR A 281 14.00 3.70 -0.20
N SER A 282 13.85 2.40 -0.41
CA SER A 282 13.19 1.51 0.53
C SER A 282 14.04 0.26 0.71
N TYR A 283 14.21 -0.15 1.95
CA TYR A 283 14.71 -1.48 2.29
C TYR A 283 13.57 -2.30 2.86
N ARG A 284 13.27 -3.41 2.22
CA ARG A 284 12.24 -4.36 2.66
C ARG A 284 12.93 -5.62 3.19
N TYR A 285 12.71 -5.87 4.45
CA TYR A 285 13.32 -7.01 5.13
C TYR A 285 12.96 -8.32 4.46
N GLN A 286 13.95 -9.14 4.14
CA GLN A 286 13.86 -10.43 3.45
C GLN A 286 13.37 -10.38 1.99
N ASP A 287 13.15 -9.20 1.41
CA ASP A 287 12.69 -9.07 0.02
C ASP A 287 13.74 -8.36 -0.85
N GLY A 288 14.18 -7.15 -0.45
CA GLY A 288 15.18 -6.43 -1.22
C GLY A 288 15.19 -4.93 -1.00
N PHE A 289 15.67 -4.23 -2.02
CA PHE A 289 15.76 -2.77 -2.05
C PHE A 289 14.87 -2.22 -3.15
N ALA A 290 14.34 -1.02 -2.94
CA ALA A 290 13.68 -0.27 -3.99
C ALA A 290 14.28 1.13 -4.12
N ALA A 291 14.40 1.59 -5.35
CA ALA A 291 14.70 2.97 -5.69
C ALA A 291 13.45 3.60 -6.30
N MET A 292 13.16 4.83 -5.91
CA MET A 292 11.96 5.55 -6.33
C MET A 292 12.32 6.96 -6.75
N ALA A 293 11.60 7.49 -7.72
CA ALA A 293 11.71 8.88 -8.12
C ALA A 293 10.34 9.38 -8.59
N GLY A 294 10.12 10.67 -8.47
CA GLY A 294 8.91 11.27 -9.01
C GLY A 294 8.97 12.78 -9.01
N MET A 295 7.96 13.36 -9.62
CA MET A 295 7.83 14.79 -9.77
C MET A 295 6.37 15.23 -9.73
N ASN A 296 6.18 16.44 -9.25
CA ASN A 296 4.94 17.17 -9.41
C ASN A 296 5.07 18.03 -10.68
N ILE A 297 4.42 17.59 -11.77
CA ILE A 297 4.47 18.29 -13.06
C ILE A 297 3.84 19.68 -12.93
N ASN A 298 2.76 19.76 -12.19
CA ASN A 298 2.07 20.99 -11.84
C ASN A 298 1.23 20.76 -10.57
N ARG A 299 0.45 21.76 -10.16
CA ARG A 299 -0.43 21.67 -8.97
C ARG A 299 -1.48 20.55 -9.03
N SER A 300 -1.75 19.99 -10.20
CA SER A 300 -2.83 19.03 -10.41
C SER A 300 -2.36 17.65 -10.83
N ILE A 301 -1.09 17.49 -11.21
CA ILE A 301 -0.58 16.23 -11.75
C ILE A 301 0.76 15.90 -11.10
N ASN A 302 0.86 14.72 -10.56
CA ASN A 302 2.12 14.13 -10.12
C ASN A 302 2.35 12.76 -10.75
N ILE A 303 3.61 12.38 -10.87
CA ILE A 303 4.03 11.07 -11.38
C ILE A 303 5.09 10.49 -10.45
N GLY A 304 5.09 9.18 -10.34
CA GLY A 304 6.08 8.44 -9.60
C GLY A 304 6.46 7.15 -10.31
N TYR A 305 7.69 6.75 -10.15
CA TYR A 305 8.21 5.49 -10.64
C TYR A 305 9.03 4.82 -9.55
N SER A 306 8.91 3.50 -9.42
CA SER A 306 9.77 2.71 -8.57
C SER A 306 10.32 1.49 -9.30
N TYR A 307 11.51 1.11 -8.90
CA TYR A 307 12.20 -0.09 -9.32
C TYR A 307 12.65 -0.88 -8.10
N ASP A 308 12.18 -2.14 -7.98
CA ASP A 308 12.54 -3.01 -6.86
C ASP A 308 13.55 -4.06 -7.32
N LEU A 309 14.66 -4.12 -6.60
CA LEU A 309 15.71 -5.12 -6.70
C LEU A 309 15.52 -6.15 -5.60
N GLN A 310 15.26 -7.39 -5.98
CA GLN A 310 15.15 -8.48 -5.02
C GLN A 310 16.52 -9.04 -4.66
N THR A 311 16.70 -9.39 -3.38
CA THR A 311 17.91 -10.04 -2.88
C THR A 311 17.78 -11.56 -2.83
N SER A 312 16.60 -12.10 -3.16
CA SER A 312 16.33 -13.53 -3.21
C SER A 312 16.87 -14.16 -4.51
N SER A 313 16.86 -15.49 -4.59
CA SER A 313 17.24 -16.27 -5.79
C SER A 313 16.40 -15.90 -7.03
N LEU A 314 15.25 -15.26 -6.87
CA LEU A 314 14.43 -14.75 -7.97
C LEU A 314 15.17 -13.66 -8.80
N ASN A 315 16.15 -12.99 -8.24
CA ASN A 315 16.96 -11.99 -8.96
C ASN A 315 17.76 -12.60 -10.13
N THR A 316 18.02 -13.90 -10.12
CA THR A 316 18.77 -14.58 -11.18
C THR A 316 17.93 -14.79 -12.45
N VAL A 317 16.62 -14.78 -12.32
CA VAL A 317 15.66 -15.11 -13.39
C VAL A 317 14.69 -13.96 -13.70
N SER A 318 14.58 -12.97 -12.84
CA SER A 318 13.74 -11.79 -13.05
C SER A 318 14.58 -10.53 -13.34
N ARG A 319 13.98 -9.60 -14.07
CA ARG A 319 14.55 -8.27 -14.35
C ARG A 319 14.04 -7.21 -13.36
N GLY A 320 13.74 -7.62 -12.13
CA GLY A 320 13.21 -6.75 -11.09
C GLY A 320 11.71 -6.47 -11.22
N THR A 321 11.24 -5.51 -10.44
CA THR A 321 9.83 -5.12 -10.39
C THR A 321 9.71 -3.63 -10.68
N HIS A 322 8.76 -3.26 -11.51
CA HIS A 322 8.50 -1.89 -11.93
C HIS A 322 7.12 -1.46 -11.46
N GLU A 323 7.01 -0.27 -10.91
CA GLU A 323 5.71 0.34 -10.55
C GLU A 323 5.67 1.78 -11.03
N ILE A 324 4.63 2.13 -11.79
CA ILE A 324 4.36 3.50 -12.26
C ILE A 324 3.10 3.98 -11.59
N MET A 325 3.11 5.22 -11.08
CA MET A 325 1.94 5.87 -10.51
C MET A 325 1.74 7.24 -11.13
N ILE A 326 0.48 7.55 -11.41
CA ILE A 326 0.02 8.87 -11.85
C ILE A 326 -1.04 9.35 -10.87
N GLY A 327 -0.89 10.58 -10.39
CA GLY A 327 -1.83 11.21 -9.49
C GLY A 327 -2.44 12.47 -10.10
N PHE A 328 -3.73 12.67 -9.85
CA PHE A 328 -4.48 13.88 -10.20
C PHE A 328 -5.04 14.50 -8.93
N LEU A 329 -4.64 15.74 -8.64
CA LEU A 329 -4.99 16.52 -7.46
C LEU A 329 -6.09 17.50 -7.85
N LEU A 330 -7.36 17.04 -7.83
CA LEU A 330 -8.49 17.80 -8.36
C LEU A 330 -8.97 18.84 -7.34
N GLY A 331 -8.97 20.10 -7.74
CA GLY A 331 -9.29 21.21 -6.85
C GLY A 331 -8.12 21.73 -6.03
N ASN A 332 -6.90 21.23 -6.26
CA ASN A 332 -5.69 21.76 -5.64
C ASN A 332 -5.36 23.15 -6.21
N ARG A 333 -5.38 24.20 -5.37
CA ARG A 333 -5.20 25.61 -5.77
C ARG A 333 -4.02 26.23 -5.04
N TYR A 334 -3.35 27.19 -5.68
CA TYR A 334 -2.33 27.99 -4.99
C TYR A 334 -2.96 28.96 -4.00
N GLY A 335 -2.35 29.14 -2.84
CA GLY A 335 -2.72 30.15 -1.87
C GLY A 335 -3.22 29.65 -0.52
N ASP A 336 -3.25 28.35 -0.28
CA ASP A 336 -3.57 27.79 1.03
C ASP A 336 -2.32 27.67 1.92
N TRP A 337 -2.47 27.82 3.20
CA TRP A 337 -1.39 27.92 4.17
C TRP A 337 -0.92 26.57 4.72
N CYS A 338 -1.64 25.49 4.43
CA CYS A 338 -1.41 24.22 5.10
C CYS A 338 -1.59 23.03 4.17
N PRO A 339 -0.58 22.64 3.40
CA PRO A 339 -0.53 21.30 2.83
C PRO A 339 -0.48 20.29 3.99
N ARG A 340 -1.34 19.29 3.96
CA ARG A 340 -1.57 18.38 5.11
C ARG A 340 -0.98 17.01 4.90
N ASN A 341 -0.49 16.78 3.71
CA ASN A 341 0.12 15.55 3.30
C ASN A 341 1.64 15.58 3.53
N LEU A 342 2.15 14.61 4.23
CA LEU A 342 3.58 14.50 4.52
C LEU A 342 4.38 13.78 3.43
N TRP A 343 3.70 13.08 2.54
CA TRP A 343 4.33 12.21 1.53
C TRP A 343 4.18 12.69 0.10
#